data_da2597c6cca14e321e7e962384f0e26e
#
_entry.id   da2597c6cca14e321e7e962384f0e26e
#
_cell.length_a   1.000
_cell.length_b   1.000
_cell.length_c   1.000
_cell.angle_alpha   90.00
_cell.angle_beta   90.00
_cell.angle_gamma   90.00
#
_symmetry.space_group_name_H-M   'P 1'
#
loop_
_entity.id
_entity.type
_entity.pdbx_description
1 polymer ?
#
loop_
_entity_poly.entity_id
_entity_poly.type
_entity_poly.pdbx_seq_one_letter_code
_entity_poly.pdbx_strand_id
1 'polypeptide(L)'
;GLRFLTQCNDRAFSRNVSQLVALGAYSHQALKEVVTHTGIEYHRIEKGIAHYYSDQASFDGAAQAAELMQRYGVSRRVVSRDELLRIEPALKPFANRISGGTYTDTDESGDAHVFTAALAKHCEAAGVLFQFNQHIEQLEKNGNAIDAVQLRHAHSGQTMRLVADAFVVACGSYATPLLKTVGIHVPIYPGKGYSATLPLLKPGEAPMVSMIDDAKKCAMSRLGNHLRIAGTIELSGFDLHLDTPLAT
;
A
#
# COMPACT_ATOMS: atom_id res chain seq x y z
N GLY A 1 17.95 5.85 10.58
CA GLY A 1 18.73 6.92 9.95
C GLY A 1 19.96 6.43 9.20
N LEU A 2 21.07 6.12 9.87
CA LEU A 2 22.38 5.82 9.22
C LEU A 2 22.32 4.66 8.21
N ARG A 3 21.63 3.56 8.55
CA ARG A 3 21.44 2.43 7.59
C ARG A 3 20.70 2.83 6.32
N PHE A 4 19.77 3.77 6.39
CA PHE A 4 19.07 4.28 5.19
C PHE A 4 20.08 5.04 4.29
N LEU A 5 20.88 5.91 4.86
CA LEU A 5 21.88 6.68 4.10
C LEU A 5 22.89 5.78 3.38
N THR A 6 23.29 4.65 3.96
CA THR A 6 24.18 3.68 3.29
C THR A 6 23.55 2.98 2.10
N GLN A 7 22.22 3.04 1.94
CA GLN A 7 21.48 2.48 0.81
C GLN A 7 21.14 3.52 -0.27
N CYS A 8 21.47 4.81 -0.05
CA CYS A 8 21.26 5.88 -1.03
C CYS A 8 22.39 5.93 -2.06
N ASN A 9 22.53 4.87 -2.86
CA ASN A 9 23.46 4.78 -3.99
C ASN A 9 22.89 3.88 -5.09
N ASP A 10 23.39 4.04 -6.33
CA ASP A 10 22.86 3.38 -7.53
C ASP A 10 22.87 1.85 -7.44
N ARG A 11 23.91 1.27 -6.85
CA ARG A 11 24.03 -0.19 -6.70
C ARG A 11 22.96 -0.75 -5.74
N ALA A 12 22.79 -0.10 -4.61
CA ALA A 12 21.75 -0.48 -3.64
C ALA A 12 20.35 -0.22 -4.21
N PHE A 13 20.15 0.91 -4.89
CA PHE A 13 18.91 1.25 -5.57
C PHE A 13 18.53 0.18 -6.60
N SER A 14 19.41 -0.17 -7.54
CA SER A 14 19.12 -1.19 -8.57
C SER A 14 18.79 -2.55 -7.97
N ARG A 15 19.55 -3.00 -6.95
CA ARG A 15 19.27 -4.24 -6.24
C ARG A 15 17.91 -4.21 -5.55
N ASN A 16 17.58 -3.12 -4.85
CA ASN A 16 16.33 -3.00 -4.09
C ASN A 16 15.13 -2.91 -5.04
N VAL A 17 15.26 -2.17 -6.16
CA VAL A 17 14.20 -2.08 -7.18
C VAL A 17 13.92 -3.46 -7.78
N SER A 18 14.93 -4.23 -8.17
CA SER A 18 14.72 -5.55 -8.74
C SER A 18 13.98 -6.50 -7.80
N GLN A 19 14.31 -6.46 -6.50
CA GLN A 19 13.63 -7.28 -5.48
C GLN A 19 12.19 -6.83 -5.25
N LEU A 20 11.94 -5.51 -5.19
CA LEU A 20 10.59 -4.96 -5.01
C LEU A 20 9.70 -5.26 -6.21
N VAL A 21 10.22 -5.16 -7.44
CA VAL A 21 9.46 -5.50 -8.65
C VAL A 21 9.10 -6.98 -8.67
N ALA A 22 10.05 -7.86 -8.36
CA ALA A 22 9.79 -9.30 -8.31
C ALA A 22 8.71 -9.65 -7.26
N LEU A 23 8.80 -9.04 -6.06
CA LEU A 23 7.79 -9.22 -5.02
C LEU A 23 6.44 -8.65 -5.44
N GLY A 24 6.43 -7.47 -6.08
CA GLY A 24 5.20 -6.82 -6.57
C GLY A 24 4.49 -7.66 -7.63
N ALA A 25 5.24 -8.20 -8.61
CA ALA A 25 4.70 -9.07 -9.65
C ALA A 25 4.10 -10.36 -9.05
N TYR A 26 4.81 -10.99 -8.13
CA TYR A 26 4.30 -12.16 -7.40
C TYR A 26 3.04 -11.82 -6.60
N SER A 27 3.04 -10.71 -5.86
CA SER A 27 1.89 -10.27 -5.07
C SER A 27 0.66 -9.99 -5.93
N HIS A 28 0.85 -9.37 -7.10
CA HIS A 28 -0.24 -9.09 -8.03
C HIS A 28 -0.86 -10.38 -8.58
N GLN A 29 -0.03 -11.35 -8.95
CA GLN A 29 -0.50 -12.67 -9.39
C GLN A 29 -1.25 -13.39 -8.24
N ALA A 30 -0.67 -13.45 -7.05
CA ALA A 30 -1.28 -14.10 -5.90
C ALA A 30 -2.62 -13.46 -5.52
N LEU A 31 -2.74 -12.12 -5.60
CA LEU A 31 -4.01 -11.43 -5.38
C LEU A 31 -5.07 -11.88 -6.40
N LYS A 32 -4.73 -11.96 -7.69
CA LYS A 32 -5.65 -12.44 -8.73
C LYS A 32 -6.11 -13.87 -8.48
N GLU A 33 -5.21 -14.74 -8.05
CA GLU A 33 -5.54 -16.13 -7.69
C GLU A 33 -6.52 -16.18 -6.49
N VAL A 34 -6.26 -15.41 -5.45
CA VAL A 34 -7.17 -15.30 -4.29
C VAL A 34 -8.53 -14.78 -4.69
N VAL A 35 -8.59 -13.69 -5.47
CA VAL A 35 -9.85 -13.12 -5.95
C VAL A 35 -10.63 -14.11 -6.82
N THR A 36 -9.96 -14.82 -7.72
CA THR A 36 -10.59 -15.84 -8.58
C THR A 36 -11.15 -17.00 -7.75
N HIS A 37 -10.40 -17.45 -6.74
CA HIS A 37 -10.80 -18.57 -5.88
C HIS A 37 -11.95 -18.20 -4.94
N THR A 38 -11.94 -16.98 -4.39
CA THR A 38 -12.90 -16.55 -3.37
C THR A 38 -14.12 -15.83 -3.92
N GLY A 39 -14.03 -15.25 -5.12
CA GLY A 39 -15.08 -14.41 -5.70
C GLY A 39 -15.30 -13.08 -4.96
N ILE A 40 -14.30 -12.61 -4.18
CA ILE A 40 -14.44 -11.39 -3.40
C ILE A 40 -14.55 -10.16 -4.31
N GLU A 41 -15.62 -9.39 -4.11
CA GLU A 41 -15.85 -8.09 -4.73
C GLU A 41 -15.41 -6.97 -3.79
N TYR A 42 -14.53 -6.07 -4.28
CA TYR A 42 -13.92 -5.00 -3.46
C TYR A 42 -13.75 -3.67 -4.21
N HIS A 43 -14.73 -3.35 -5.04
CA HIS A 43 -14.71 -2.15 -5.90
C HIS A 43 -13.47 -2.10 -6.83
N ARG A 44 -13.05 -3.26 -7.31
CA ARG A 44 -11.88 -3.43 -8.17
C ARG A 44 -12.06 -2.69 -9.50
N ILE A 45 -11.03 -1.96 -9.91
CA ILE A 45 -10.97 -1.26 -11.19
C ILE A 45 -9.66 -1.67 -11.87
N GLU A 46 -9.78 -2.40 -12.99
CA GLU A 46 -8.67 -2.87 -13.83
C GLU A 46 -8.45 -1.90 -15.00
N LYS A 47 -8.14 -0.64 -14.70
CA LYS A 47 -7.91 0.42 -15.69
C LYS A 47 -6.53 1.03 -15.60
N GLY A 48 -5.61 0.30 -15.01
CA GLY A 48 -4.24 0.77 -14.81
C GLY A 48 -4.10 1.89 -13.79
N ILE A 49 -2.86 2.35 -13.66
CA ILE A 49 -2.48 3.50 -12.81
C ILE A 49 -1.70 4.50 -13.68
N ALA A 50 -2.06 5.77 -13.59
CA ALA A 50 -1.39 6.86 -14.29
C ALA A 50 -0.68 7.80 -13.31
N HIS A 51 0.55 8.21 -13.65
CA HIS A 51 1.20 9.35 -13.02
C HIS A 51 1.14 10.52 -13.99
N TYR A 52 0.89 11.74 -13.51
CA TYR A 52 1.00 12.93 -14.31
C TYR A 52 1.98 13.93 -13.72
N TYR A 53 2.63 14.67 -14.60
CA TYR A 53 3.71 15.61 -14.30
C TYR A 53 3.32 17.00 -14.76
N SER A 54 3.54 18.00 -13.90
CA SER A 54 3.16 19.38 -14.16
C SER A 54 4.29 20.21 -14.79
N ASP A 55 5.50 19.71 -14.82
CA ASP A 55 6.66 20.36 -15.44
C ASP A 55 7.45 19.39 -16.31
N GLN A 56 8.16 19.94 -17.30
CA GLN A 56 8.88 19.16 -18.30
C GLN A 56 10.05 18.40 -17.69
N ALA A 57 10.79 18.99 -16.74
CA ALA A 57 11.98 18.36 -16.17
C ALA A 57 11.62 17.10 -15.37
N SER A 58 10.54 17.17 -14.57
CA SER A 58 10.00 16.00 -13.85
C SER A 58 9.48 14.93 -14.82
N PHE A 59 8.84 15.33 -15.92
CA PHE A 59 8.38 14.41 -16.94
C PHE A 59 9.53 13.69 -17.65
N ASP A 60 10.60 14.41 -18.02
CA ASP A 60 11.79 13.82 -18.65
C ASP A 60 12.50 12.83 -17.70
N GLY A 61 12.59 13.16 -16.41
CA GLY A 61 13.11 12.24 -15.38
C GLY A 61 12.25 10.99 -15.23
N ALA A 62 10.92 11.12 -15.33
CA ALA A 62 9.99 10.00 -15.28
C ALA A 62 10.14 9.05 -16.49
N ALA A 63 10.45 9.58 -17.66
CA ALA A 63 10.72 8.77 -18.84
C ALA A 63 11.91 7.82 -18.62
N GLN A 64 13.01 8.34 -18.05
CA GLN A 64 14.19 7.52 -17.71
C GLN A 64 13.84 6.45 -16.65
N ALA A 65 13.05 6.81 -15.62
CA ALA A 65 12.61 5.88 -14.60
C ALA A 65 11.70 4.78 -15.17
N ALA A 66 10.83 5.11 -16.12
CA ALA A 66 9.96 4.15 -16.80
C ALA A 66 10.78 3.12 -17.60
N GLU A 67 11.82 3.55 -18.34
CA GLU A 67 12.73 2.64 -19.05
C GLU A 67 13.43 1.67 -18.10
N LEU A 68 13.87 2.16 -16.93
CA LEU A 68 14.48 1.30 -15.92
C LEU A 68 13.48 0.24 -15.41
N MET A 69 12.23 0.65 -15.12
CA MET A 69 11.20 -0.28 -14.66
C MET A 69 10.84 -1.33 -15.71
N GLN A 70 10.80 -0.94 -16.99
CA GLN A 70 10.56 -1.89 -18.10
C GLN A 70 11.63 -2.99 -18.15
N ARG A 71 12.90 -2.69 -17.86
CA ARG A 71 13.98 -3.68 -17.78
C ARG A 71 13.75 -4.74 -16.70
N TYR A 72 12.94 -4.41 -15.68
CA TYR A 72 12.54 -5.32 -14.62
C TYR A 72 11.14 -5.94 -14.83
N GLY A 73 10.53 -5.74 -16.01
CA GLY A 73 9.28 -6.39 -16.40
C GLY A 73 8.01 -5.63 -16.01
N VAL A 74 8.11 -4.38 -15.55
CA VAL A 74 6.93 -3.53 -15.33
C VAL A 74 6.51 -2.88 -16.64
N SER A 75 5.25 -3.01 -17.06
CA SER A 75 4.71 -2.46 -18.32
C SER A 75 4.47 -0.94 -18.29
N ARG A 76 5.23 -0.21 -17.44
CA ARG A 76 5.11 1.26 -17.36
C ARG A 76 5.61 1.91 -18.65
N ARG A 77 4.75 2.67 -19.30
CA ARG A 77 5.07 3.41 -20.51
C ARG A 77 4.93 4.91 -20.33
N VAL A 78 5.72 5.67 -21.07
CA VAL A 78 5.60 7.12 -21.16
C VAL A 78 4.43 7.46 -22.08
N VAL A 79 3.61 8.41 -21.67
CA VAL A 79 2.44 8.87 -22.43
C VAL A 79 2.47 10.39 -22.59
N SER A 80 2.12 10.88 -23.77
CA SER A 80 1.95 12.31 -24.00
C SER A 80 0.76 12.85 -23.19
N ARG A 81 0.72 14.18 -23.03
CA ARG A 81 -0.45 14.84 -22.45
C ARG A 81 -1.76 14.43 -23.13
N ASP A 82 -1.80 14.47 -24.46
CA ASP A 82 -3.01 14.18 -25.22
C ASP A 82 -3.44 12.71 -25.10
N GLU A 83 -2.50 11.81 -24.99
CA GLU A 83 -2.78 10.40 -24.70
C GLU A 83 -3.30 10.21 -23.28
N LEU A 84 -2.70 10.86 -22.29
CA LEU A 84 -3.14 10.82 -20.90
C LEU A 84 -4.59 11.34 -20.76
N LEU A 85 -4.95 12.41 -21.47
CA LEU A 85 -6.32 12.96 -21.48
C LEU A 85 -7.34 12.05 -22.19
N ARG A 86 -6.88 11.11 -23.02
CA ARG A 86 -7.72 10.05 -23.60
C ARG A 86 -7.89 8.88 -22.63
N ILE A 87 -6.82 8.53 -21.90
CA ILE A 87 -6.85 7.49 -20.86
C ILE A 87 -7.77 7.91 -19.73
N GLU A 88 -7.63 9.16 -19.24
CA GLU A 88 -8.45 9.71 -18.17
C GLU A 88 -9.04 11.10 -18.55
N PRO A 89 -10.25 11.10 -19.10
CA PRO A 89 -10.91 12.35 -19.52
C PRO A 89 -11.22 13.35 -18.42
N ALA A 90 -11.28 12.93 -17.14
CA ALA A 90 -11.48 13.83 -16.01
C ALA A 90 -10.31 14.83 -15.83
N LEU A 91 -9.16 14.57 -16.45
CA LEU A 91 -8.02 15.50 -16.46
C LEU A 91 -8.17 16.67 -17.45
N LYS A 92 -9.13 16.64 -18.39
CA LYS A 92 -9.29 17.67 -19.41
C LYS A 92 -9.36 19.11 -18.88
N PRO A 93 -10.06 19.41 -17.77
CA PRO A 93 -10.07 20.75 -17.19
C PRO A 93 -8.70 21.27 -16.74
N PHE A 94 -7.75 20.36 -16.53
CA PHE A 94 -6.39 20.65 -16.04
C PHE A 94 -5.31 20.47 -17.12
N ALA A 95 -5.69 20.27 -18.37
CA ALA A 95 -4.78 19.93 -19.48
C ALA A 95 -3.60 20.89 -19.63
N ASN A 96 -3.82 22.20 -19.38
CA ASN A 96 -2.79 23.23 -19.45
C ASN A 96 -1.73 23.16 -18.33
N ARG A 97 -1.97 22.35 -17.30
CA ARG A 97 -1.06 22.13 -16.17
C ARG A 97 -0.33 20.78 -16.25
N ILE A 98 -0.47 20.05 -17.34
CA ILE A 98 0.07 18.72 -17.52
C ILE A 98 1.08 18.74 -18.66
N SER A 99 2.33 18.35 -18.40
CA SER A 99 3.39 18.19 -19.40
C SER A 99 3.31 16.81 -20.08
N GLY A 100 2.96 15.78 -19.32
CA GLY A 100 2.83 14.40 -19.79
C GLY A 100 2.62 13.45 -18.61
N GLY A 101 2.75 12.16 -18.86
CA GLY A 101 2.56 11.16 -17.83
C GLY A 101 3.28 9.84 -18.07
N THR A 102 3.16 8.95 -17.10
CA THR A 102 3.44 7.51 -17.28
C THR A 102 2.18 6.71 -16.95
N TYR A 103 2.01 5.58 -17.62
CA TYR A 103 0.85 4.72 -17.44
C TYR A 103 1.25 3.26 -17.40
N THR A 104 0.70 2.53 -16.44
CA THR A 104 0.86 1.08 -16.30
C THR A 104 -0.53 0.46 -16.42
N ASP A 105 -0.82 -0.10 -17.57
CA ASP A 105 -2.14 -0.64 -17.94
C ASP A 105 -2.51 -1.93 -17.20
N THR A 106 -1.52 -2.68 -16.77
CA THR A 106 -1.69 -3.93 -16.02
C THR A 106 -2.00 -3.73 -14.55
N ASP A 107 -1.84 -2.52 -14.02
CA ASP A 107 -2.13 -2.20 -12.64
C ASP A 107 -3.64 -2.08 -12.40
N GLU A 108 -4.03 -2.24 -11.15
CA GLU A 108 -5.41 -2.16 -10.71
C GLU A 108 -5.53 -1.42 -9.38
N SER A 109 -6.74 -1.00 -9.06
CA SER A 109 -7.07 -0.42 -7.76
C SER A 109 -8.30 -1.10 -7.17
N GLY A 110 -8.46 -1.01 -5.85
CA GLY A 110 -9.59 -1.57 -5.14
C GLY A 110 -9.61 -1.14 -3.68
N ASP A 111 -10.72 -1.40 -3.01
CA ASP A 111 -10.90 -1.07 -1.60
C ASP A 111 -10.29 -2.16 -0.71
N ALA A 112 -9.14 -1.87 -0.13
CA ALA A 112 -8.42 -2.81 0.74
C ALA A 112 -9.20 -3.17 2.01
N HIS A 113 -10.04 -2.25 2.54
CA HIS A 113 -10.86 -2.53 3.71
C HIS A 113 -11.97 -3.53 3.36
N VAL A 114 -12.68 -3.30 2.26
CA VAL A 114 -13.73 -4.21 1.77
C VAL A 114 -13.15 -5.58 1.46
N PHE A 115 -12.00 -5.63 0.77
CA PHE A 115 -11.28 -6.87 0.48
C PHE A 115 -10.93 -7.64 1.74
N THR A 116 -10.29 -6.99 2.72
CA THR A 116 -9.82 -7.63 3.95
C THR A 116 -10.99 -8.15 4.79
N ALA A 117 -12.08 -7.36 4.90
CA ALA A 117 -13.27 -7.77 5.63
C ALA A 117 -13.96 -8.97 4.97
N ALA A 118 -14.05 -9.00 3.63
CA ALA A 118 -14.63 -10.12 2.90
C ALA A 118 -13.75 -11.37 2.99
N LEU A 119 -12.42 -11.22 2.90
CA LEU A 119 -11.48 -12.33 3.07
C LEU A 119 -11.54 -12.93 4.47
N ALA A 120 -11.66 -12.09 5.51
CA ALA A 120 -11.84 -12.57 6.88
C ALA A 120 -13.10 -13.44 7.02
N LYS A 121 -14.23 -13.01 6.46
CA LYS A 121 -15.47 -13.81 6.44
C LYS A 121 -15.30 -15.13 5.69
N HIS A 122 -14.60 -15.11 4.57
CA HIS A 122 -14.31 -16.32 3.81
C HIS A 122 -13.45 -17.30 4.61
N CYS A 123 -12.41 -16.82 5.28
CA CYS A 123 -11.54 -17.61 6.15
C CYS A 123 -12.34 -18.17 7.36
N GLU A 124 -13.20 -17.37 7.98
CA GLU A 124 -14.05 -17.81 9.09
C GLU A 124 -14.99 -18.95 8.66
N ALA A 125 -15.59 -18.83 7.48
CA ALA A 125 -16.43 -19.90 6.92
C ALA A 125 -15.62 -21.17 6.59
N ALA A 126 -14.32 -21.05 6.34
CA ALA A 126 -13.39 -22.16 6.16
C ALA A 126 -12.82 -22.75 7.47
N GLY A 127 -13.28 -22.24 8.64
CA GLY A 127 -12.91 -22.74 9.97
C GLY A 127 -11.75 -22.01 10.64
N VAL A 128 -11.29 -20.89 10.10
CA VAL A 128 -10.29 -20.05 10.77
C VAL A 128 -10.91 -19.35 11.96
N LEU A 129 -10.28 -19.46 13.14
CA LEU A 129 -10.73 -18.82 14.36
C LEU A 129 -10.10 -17.43 14.50
N PHE A 130 -10.94 -16.39 14.54
CA PHE A 130 -10.51 -15.02 14.79
C PHE A 130 -10.69 -14.65 16.26
N GLN A 131 -9.65 -14.10 16.85
CA GLN A 131 -9.68 -13.56 18.21
C GLN A 131 -9.40 -12.06 18.16
N PHE A 132 -10.46 -11.27 18.04
CA PHE A 132 -10.37 -9.80 18.04
C PHE A 132 -10.22 -9.26 19.47
N ASN A 133 -9.87 -7.96 19.59
CA ASN A 133 -9.65 -7.27 20.86
C ASN A 133 -8.58 -7.92 21.75
N GLN A 134 -7.61 -8.58 21.13
CA GLN A 134 -6.44 -9.13 21.80
C GLN A 134 -5.22 -8.29 21.49
N HIS A 135 -4.53 -7.84 22.53
CA HIS A 135 -3.22 -7.23 22.42
C HIS A 135 -2.16 -8.32 22.62
N ILE A 136 -1.28 -8.50 21.63
CA ILE A 136 -0.16 -9.43 21.73
C ILE A 136 0.96 -8.71 22.50
N GLU A 137 1.24 -9.13 23.73
CA GLU A 137 2.21 -8.45 24.58
C GLU A 137 3.63 -8.93 24.32
N GLN A 138 3.80 -10.25 24.17
CA GLN A 138 5.12 -10.82 23.88
C GLN A 138 5.02 -12.21 23.25
N LEU A 139 6.11 -12.58 22.61
CA LEU A 139 6.39 -13.95 22.16
C LEU A 139 7.18 -14.65 23.27
N GLU A 140 6.82 -15.90 23.60
CA GLU A 140 7.56 -16.72 24.54
C GLU A 140 8.52 -17.63 23.81
N LYS A 141 9.80 -17.52 24.18
CA LYS A 141 10.87 -18.29 23.58
C LYS A 141 11.27 -19.47 24.48
N ASN A 142 11.34 -20.65 23.89
CA ASN A 142 11.91 -21.84 24.52
C ASN A 142 13.06 -22.34 23.65
N GLY A 143 14.30 -22.17 24.13
CA GLY A 143 15.49 -22.43 23.33
C GLY A 143 15.54 -21.54 22.07
N ASN A 144 15.51 -22.14 20.89
CA ASN A 144 15.53 -21.45 19.59
C ASN A 144 14.15 -21.36 18.90
N ALA A 145 13.09 -21.82 19.57
CA ALA A 145 11.73 -21.81 19.03
C ALA A 145 10.83 -20.86 19.85
N ILE A 146 9.79 -20.35 19.20
CA ILE A 146 8.65 -19.73 19.86
C ILE A 146 7.63 -20.82 20.12
N ASP A 147 7.19 -20.99 21.35
CA ASP A 147 6.21 -21.99 21.75
C ASP A 147 4.87 -21.40 22.18
N ALA A 148 4.83 -20.12 22.51
CA ALA A 148 3.60 -19.46 22.91
C ALA A 148 3.62 -17.95 22.64
N VAL A 149 2.44 -17.34 22.72
CA VAL A 149 2.25 -15.89 22.77
C VAL A 149 1.45 -15.51 24.00
N GLN A 150 1.80 -14.38 24.62
CA GLN A 150 1.04 -13.75 25.69
C GLN A 150 0.07 -12.74 25.07
N LEU A 151 -1.21 -12.92 25.38
CA LEU A 151 -2.30 -12.07 24.94
C LEU A 151 -2.91 -11.36 26.14
N ARG A 152 -3.38 -10.13 25.92
CA ARG A 152 -4.21 -9.39 26.88
C ARG A 152 -5.46 -8.87 26.18
N HIS A 153 -6.61 -9.21 26.72
CA HIS A 153 -7.87 -8.72 26.18
C HIS A 153 -8.01 -7.21 26.44
N ALA A 154 -8.26 -6.44 25.38
CA ALA A 154 -8.19 -4.98 25.40
C ALA A 154 -9.16 -4.30 26.39
N HIS A 155 -10.34 -4.89 26.62
CA HIS A 155 -11.35 -4.29 27.49
C HIS A 155 -11.34 -4.85 28.93
N SER A 156 -11.15 -6.17 29.09
CA SER A 156 -11.17 -6.79 30.44
C SER A 156 -9.81 -6.80 31.13
N GLY A 157 -8.72 -6.61 30.38
CA GLY A 157 -7.36 -6.74 30.88
C GLY A 157 -6.95 -8.19 31.18
N GLN A 158 -7.82 -9.16 30.95
CA GLN A 158 -7.52 -10.58 31.19
C GLN A 158 -6.37 -11.04 30.28
N THR A 159 -5.41 -11.72 30.87
CA THR A 159 -4.27 -12.30 30.14
C THR A 159 -4.54 -13.75 29.79
N MET A 160 -4.01 -14.18 28.64
CA MET A 160 -4.11 -15.54 28.16
C MET A 160 -2.79 -15.94 27.47
N ARG A 161 -2.40 -17.18 27.70
CA ARG A 161 -1.28 -17.81 26.99
C ARG A 161 -1.84 -18.71 25.87
N LEU A 162 -1.39 -18.49 24.63
CA LEU A 162 -1.80 -19.29 23.48
C LEU A 162 -0.59 -20.03 22.94
N VAL A 163 -0.74 -21.35 22.77
CA VAL A 163 0.27 -22.27 22.23
C VAL A 163 -0.15 -22.66 20.82
N ALA A 164 0.82 -22.79 19.92
CA ALA A 164 0.62 -23.26 18.55
C ALA A 164 1.89 -23.95 18.04
N ASP A 165 1.75 -24.72 16.95
CA ASP A 165 2.88 -25.40 16.32
C ASP A 165 3.76 -24.42 15.51
N ALA A 166 3.18 -23.32 15.01
CA ALA A 166 3.88 -22.29 14.28
C ALA A 166 3.23 -20.91 14.48
N PHE A 167 4.02 -19.86 14.35
CA PHE A 167 3.59 -18.48 14.52
C PHE A 167 3.97 -17.64 13.30
N VAL A 168 3.02 -16.85 12.78
CA VAL A 168 3.26 -15.87 11.71
C VAL A 168 3.03 -14.48 12.27
N VAL A 169 4.07 -13.64 12.25
CA VAL A 169 3.99 -12.24 12.67
C VAL A 169 3.63 -11.38 11.47
N ALA A 170 2.37 -10.97 11.39
CA ALA A 170 1.81 -10.15 10.31
C ALA A 170 1.28 -8.80 10.84
N CYS A 171 1.99 -8.19 11.80
CA CYS A 171 1.55 -7.01 12.56
C CYS A 171 1.99 -5.67 11.94
N GLY A 172 2.40 -5.64 10.66
CA GLY A 172 2.88 -4.41 10.01
C GLY A 172 4.01 -3.75 10.80
N SER A 173 3.94 -2.46 11.05
CA SER A 173 4.93 -1.71 11.82
C SER A 173 5.03 -2.15 13.29
N TYR A 174 3.96 -2.71 13.85
CA TYR A 174 3.96 -3.27 15.22
C TYR A 174 4.73 -4.59 15.35
N ALA A 175 5.16 -5.21 14.24
CA ALA A 175 6.06 -6.35 14.27
C ALA A 175 7.41 -6.01 14.93
N THR A 176 7.90 -4.77 14.76
CA THR A 176 9.20 -4.35 15.33
C THR A 176 9.25 -4.43 16.86
N PRO A 177 8.34 -3.82 17.64
CA PRO A 177 8.34 -3.96 19.10
C PRO A 177 8.08 -5.41 19.55
N LEU A 178 7.21 -6.15 18.87
CA LEU A 178 6.91 -7.53 19.22
C LEU A 178 8.11 -8.45 19.02
N LEU A 179 8.77 -8.40 17.89
CA LEU A 179 9.96 -9.22 17.59
C LEU A 179 11.16 -8.89 18.49
N LYS A 180 11.25 -7.63 18.94
CA LYS A 180 12.28 -7.20 19.90
C LYS A 180 12.18 -7.95 21.22
N THR A 181 11.00 -8.40 21.64
CA THR A 181 10.82 -9.18 22.90
C THR A 181 11.62 -10.50 22.90
N VAL A 182 11.92 -11.02 21.71
CA VAL A 182 12.72 -12.25 21.54
C VAL A 182 14.10 -12.01 20.92
N GLY A 183 14.55 -10.75 20.89
CA GLY A 183 15.89 -10.36 20.42
C GLY A 183 16.01 -10.22 18.89
N ILE A 184 14.91 -10.29 18.15
CA ILE A 184 14.92 -10.09 16.69
C ILE A 184 14.73 -8.59 16.37
N HIS A 185 15.65 -8.05 15.58
CA HIS A 185 15.63 -6.64 15.18
C HIS A 185 15.33 -6.51 13.68
N VAL A 186 14.18 -5.95 13.37
CA VAL A 186 13.77 -5.66 11.97
C VAL A 186 13.77 -4.14 11.73
N PRO A 187 14.27 -3.67 10.58
CA PRO A 187 14.39 -2.24 10.28
C PRO A 187 13.07 -1.66 9.72
N ILE A 188 11.95 -1.93 10.39
CA ILE A 188 10.63 -1.39 10.03
C ILE A 188 10.36 -0.18 10.91
N TYR A 189 10.05 0.95 10.29
CA TYR A 189 9.66 2.18 10.97
C TYR A 189 8.26 2.59 10.51
N PRO A 190 7.35 2.96 11.42
CA PRO A 190 6.00 3.36 11.04
C PRO A 190 5.99 4.70 10.30
N GLY A 191 5.20 4.76 9.24
CA GLY A 191 4.87 5.99 8.54
C GLY A 191 3.38 6.25 8.67
N LYS A 192 2.99 7.42 9.17
CA LYS A 192 1.60 7.85 9.27
C LYS A 192 1.21 8.60 8.01
N GLY A 193 0.28 8.04 7.23
CA GLY A 193 -0.27 8.67 6.02
C GLY A 193 -1.59 9.37 6.29
N TYR A 194 -1.86 10.43 5.53
CA TYR A 194 -3.13 11.16 5.58
C TYR A 194 -3.93 10.90 4.31
N SER A 195 -5.23 10.78 4.45
CA SER A 195 -6.15 10.65 3.32
C SER A 195 -7.49 11.29 3.60
N ALA A 196 -8.09 11.89 2.58
CA ALA A 196 -9.47 12.34 2.57
C ALA A 196 -10.31 11.43 1.66
N THR A 197 -11.52 11.11 2.10
CA THR A 197 -12.47 10.31 1.32
C THR A 197 -13.73 11.13 1.12
N LEU A 198 -14.06 11.41 -0.14
CA LEU A 198 -15.14 12.28 -0.56
C LEU A 198 -16.23 11.47 -1.26
N PRO A 199 -17.53 11.64 -0.93
CA PRO A 199 -18.59 11.01 -1.69
C PRO A 199 -18.66 11.59 -3.09
N LEU A 200 -18.91 10.76 -4.08
CA LEU A 200 -19.12 11.18 -5.47
C LEU A 200 -20.58 11.57 -5.68
N LEU A 201 -20.83 12.84 -5.97
CA LEU A 201 -22.16 13.34 -6.26
C LEU A 201 -22.62 12.94 -7.67
N LYS A 202 -21.68 12.89 -8.62
CA LYS A 202 -21.93 12.47 -10.01
C LYS A 202 -20.84 11.49 -10.45
N PRO A 203 -21.21 10.30 -10.92
CA PRO A 203 -20.24 9.26 -11.30
C PRO A 203 -19.22 9.68 -12.37
N GLY A 204 -19.56 10.59 -13.26
CA GLY A 204 -18.71 11.05 -14.37
C GLY A 204 -17.70 12.16 -14.00
N GLU A 205 -17.75 12.69 -12.78
CA GLU A 205 -16.89 13.81 -12.36
C GLU A 205 -15.60 13.34 -11.68
N ALA A 206 -15.46 12.06 -11.38
CA ALA A 206 -14.26 11.51 -10.76
C ALA A 206 -13.49 10.61 -11.72
N PRO A 207 -12.15 10.57 -11.56
CA PRO A 207 -11.33 9.70 -12.40
C PRO A 207 -11.73 8.23 -12.23
N MET A 208 -11.68 7.50 -13.36
CA MET A 208 -11.83 6.04 -13.37
C MET A 208 -10.47 5.34 -13.27
N VAL A 209 -9.42 5.97 -13.77
CA VAL A 209 -8.04 5.50 -13.62
C VAL A 209 -7.48 6.03 -12.29
N SER A 210 -6.87 5.18 -11.49
CA SER A 210 -6.15 5.67 -10.31
C SER A 210 -4.95 6.50 -10.74
N MET A 211 -4.77 7.65 -10.12
CA MET A 211 -3.77 8.63 -10.55
C MET A 211 -2.87 9.07 -9.43
N ILE A 212 -1.66 9.44 -9.78
CA ILE A 212 -0.70 10.09 -8.89
C ILE A 212 -0.32 11.45 -9.48
N ASP A 213 -0.60 12.51 -8.73
CA ASP A 213 -0.04 13.84 -8.96
C ASP A 213 1.41 13.83 -8.45
N ASP A 214 2.37 13.78 -9.35
CA ASP A 214 3.77 13.66 -8.96
C ASP A 214 4.31 14.93 -8.29
N ALA A 215 3.81 16.10 -8.67
CA ALA A 215 4.22 17.37 -8.08
C ALA A 215 3.74 17.51 -6.63
N LYS A 216 2.51 17.07 -6.34
CA LYS A 216 1.91 17.12 -5.00
C LYS A 216 2.12 15.87 -4.18
N LYS A 217 2.66 14.79 -4.78
CA LYS A 217 2.80 13.48 -4.15
C LYS A 217 1.50 12.93 -3.57
N CYS A 218 0.40 13.19 -4.27
CA CYS A 218 -0.94 12.73 -3.90
C CYS A 218 -1.43 11.64 -4.85
N ALA A 219 -1.93 10.56 -4.28
CA ALA A 219 -2.62 9.50 -5.01
C ALA A 219 -4.14 9.70 -4.93
N MET A 220 -4.82 9.50 -6.04
CA MET A 220 -6.27 9.60 -6.16
C MET A 220 -6.81 8.28 -6.70
N SER A 221 -7.74 7.67 -5.96
CA SER A 221 -8.36 6.40 -6.33
C SER A 221 -9.85 6.42 -6.08
N ARG A 222 -10.60 5.88 -7.03
CA ARG A 222 -12.03 5.67 -6.87
C ARG A 222 -12.29 4.36 -6.13
N LEU A 223 -13.06 4.44 -5.05
CA LEU A 223 -13.46 3.30 -4.22
C LEU A 223 -15.00 3.25 -4.18
N GLY A 224 -15.60 2.52 -5.09
CA GLY A 224 -17.07 2.50 -5.27
C GLY A 224 -17.61 3.90 -5.59
N ASN A 225 -18.43 4.45 -4.69
CA ASN A 225 -19.04 5.78 -4.81
C ASN A 225 -18.22 6.88 -4.07
N HIS A 226 -16.96 6.64 -3.80
CA HIS A 226 -16.09 7.59 -3.13
C HIS A 226 -14.82 7.84 -3.96
N LEU A 227 -14.29 9.05 -3.87
CA LEU A 227 -12.94 9.39 -4.30
C LEU A 227 -12.06 9.49 -3.05
N ARG A 228 -11.01 8.69 -2.99
CA ARG A 228 -9.99 8.79 -1.95
C ARG A 228 -8.78 9.53 -2.50
N ILE A 229 -8.37 10.57 -1.79
CA ILE A 229 -7.14 11.31 -2.05
C ILE A 229 -6.21 11.05 -0.87
N ALA A 230 -5.04 10.48 -1.14
CA ALA A 230 -4.03 10.16 -0.15
C ALA A 230 -2.72 10.86 -0.50
N GLY A 231 -2.12 11.47 0.47
CA GLY A 231 -0.82 12.15 0.34
C GLY A 231 -0.21 12.33 1.71
N THR A 232 0.93 13.01 1.77
CA THR A 232 1.63 13.34 3.01
C THR A 232 1.96 12.13 3.88
N ILE A 233 3.24 11.99 4.21
CA ILE A 233 3.73 10.95 5.13
C ILE A 233 4.45 11.66 6.28
N GLU A 234 4.03 11.35 7.49
CA GLU A 234 4.66 11.80 8.72
C GLU A 234 5.45 10.67 9.38
N LEU A 235 6.66 10.95 9.81
CA LEU A 235 7.55 9.99 10.48
C LEU A 235 7.63 10.31 11.98
N SER A 236 6.51 10.14 12.68
CA SER A 236 6.34 10.42 14.12
C SER A 236 6.36 9.16 15.00
N GLY A 237 6.88 8.04 14.51
CA GLY A 237 6.86 6.78 15.25
C GLY A 237 5.44 6.25 15.39
N PHE A 238 5.08 5.79 16.59
CA PHE A 238 3.75 5.25 16.89
C PHE A 238 2.76 6.31 17.41
N ASP A 239 3.07 7.60 17.27
CA ASP A 239 2.15 8.67 17.60
C ASP A 239 0.99 8.70 16.60
N LEU A 240 -0.24 8.51 17.09
CA LEU A 240 -1.48 8.51 16.31
C LEU A 240 -2.20 9.87 16.33
N HIS A 241 -1.64 10.86 17.02
CA HIS A 241 -2.22 12.20 17.03
C HIS A 241 -2.24 12.78 15.62
N LEU A 242 -3.39 13.34 15.21
CA LEU A 242 -3.53 13.97 13.90
C LEU A 242 -2.96 15.40 13.95
N ASP A 243 -1.98 15.67 13.11
CA ASP A 243 -1.50 17.02 12.86
C ASP A 243 -2.44 17.71 11.86
N THR A 244 -3.34 18.55 12.36
CA THR A 244 -4.37 19.22 11.56
C THR A 244 -3.80 20.04 10.40
N PRO A 245 -2.70 20.81 10.55
CA PRO A 245 -2.05 21.51 9.45
C PRO A 245 -1.57 20.60 8.32
N LEU A 246 -1.22 19.33 8.58
CA LEU A 246 -0.82 18.36 7.56
C LEU A 246 -2.01 17.66 6.90
N ALA A 247 -3.20 17.74 7.48
CA ALA A 247 -4.41 17.10 6.99
C ALA A 247 -5.24 18.00 6.05
N THR A 248 -4.90 19.28 5.93
CA THR A 248 -5.54 20.29 5.08
C THR A 248 -4.69 20.65 3.87
#